data_60d479c5bec31ea46810d2db6e768b70
#
_entry.id   60d479c5bec31ea46810d2db6e768b70
#
_cell.length_a   1.000
_cell.length_b   1.000
_cell.length_c   1.000
_cell.angle_alpha   90.00
_cell.angle_beta   90.00
_cell.angle_gamma   90.00
#
_symmetry.space_group_name_H-M   'P 1'
#
loop_
_entity.id
_entity.type
_entity.pdbx_description
1 polymer ?
#
loop_
_entity_poly.entity_id
_entity_poly.type
_entity_poly.pdbx_seq_one_letter_code
_entity_poly.pdbx_strand_id
1 'polypeptide(L)'
;MSSPPSRRSSGADPLRLERSIPAEALDAIRAPFLSAGAAPVDAPVLQPLGLLLDLAGEAMRSRLFVVSGDGGEEACLRPDFTVAVARQHLSSGAASGRYLYEGKAFRVAPRGSDRAEEFLQIGVEAFEAADPVAADAEIAALAWAGAAAGGRDDLTLLLGDVGLFAAFVDSLDLTPPLGARLKRTFSRPRQLKAELEGDAAPAAATERSRIAALLAGLPEAEAAAVLQELWSLAGIEPVGGRRPAEIAHRLVEKAEVVKAGRLSANQADKVRAFLAVSDAPEAALDAIAALAGPNRAPLDAAIEGWRKRLAGMVAGGVPAERLVLNAAFGRAFGYYDGYLFEVRSAALGEERPVAAGGRYDGLPARLGSETKTGAVGCMVRPARAYAGGGE
;
A
#
# COMPACT_ATOMS: atom_id res chain seq x y z
N MET A 1 -11.45 -26.01 -55.58
CA MET A 1 -10.12 -25.85 -54.95
C MET A 1 -10.27 -24.70 -53.94
N SER A 2 -10.51 -25.05 -52.65
CA SER A 2 -10.67 -24.05 -51.57
C SER A 2 -9.31 -23.82 -50.95
N SER A 3 -8.89 -22.57 -50.91
CA SER A 3 -7.65 -22.14 -50.25
C SER A 3 -7.74 -22.38 -48.71
N PRO A 4 -6.69 -22.83 -48.07
CA PRO A 4 -6.70 -23.02 -46.62
C PRO A 4 -6.70 -21.67 -45.90
N PRO A 5 -7.35 -21.57 -44.70
CA PRO A 5 -7.35 -20.34 -43.93
C PRO A 5 -5.94 -20.01 -43.45
N SER A 6 -5.52 -18.77 -43.67
CA SER A 6 -4.27 -18.23 -43.18
C SER A 6 -4.22 -18.33 -41.65
N ARG A 7 -3.26 -19.07 -41.12
CA ARG A 7 -2.91 -19.05 -39.69
C ARG A 7 -2.51 -17.62 -39.35
N ARG A 8 -3.35 -16.93 -38.59
CA ARG A 8 -2.91 -15.73 -37.87
C ARG A 8 -1.81 -16.16 -36.91
N SER A 9 -0.60 -15.69 -37.16
CA SER A 9 0.48 -15.77 -36.20
C SER A 9 0.00 -15.08 -34.92
N SER A 10 -0.15 -15.81 -33.84
CA SER A 10 -0.26 -15.26 -32.49
C SER A 10 1.12 -14.70 -32.13
N GLY A 11 1.47 -13.54 -32.67
CA GLY A 11 2.59 -12.78 -32.17
C GLY A 11 2.26 -12.43 -30.73
N ALA A 12 2.94 -13.04 -29.76
CA ALA A 12 2.99 -12.52 -28.43
C ALA A 12 3.45 -11.06 -28.55
N ASP A 13 2.71 -10.11 -27.95
CA ASP A 13 3.18 -8.74 -27.87
C ASP A 13 4.59 -8.75 -27.27
N PRO A 14 5.57 -8.10 -27.91
CA PRO A 14 6.94 -8.11 -27.40
C PRO A 14 6.93 -7.52 -25.98
N LEU A 15 7.69 -8.13 -25.07
CA LEU A 15 7.91 -7.59 -23.72
C LEU A 15 8.36 -6.12 -23.83
N ARG A 16 7.69 -5.27 -23.08
CA ARG A 16 7.98 -3.83 -23.11
C ARG A 16 9.09 -3.50 -22.14
N LEU A 17 10.21 -3.13 -22.70
CA LEU A 17 11.36 -2.68 -21.94
C LEU A 17 11.26 -1.18 -21.66
N GLU A 18 11.75 -0.80 -20.49
CA GLU A 18 11.93 0.60 -20.15
C GLU A 18 13.06 1.21 -21.00
N ARG A 19 12.94 2.48 -21.36
CA ARG A 19 14.01 3.20 -22.08
C ARG A 19 15.32 3.18 -21.29
N SER A 20 16.44 3.08 -21.97
CA SER A 20 17.76 3.29 -21.37
C SER A 20 17.98 4.78 -21.10
N ILE A 21 18.75 5.08 -20.06
CA ILE A 21 19.15 6.42 -19.70
C ILE A 21 20.70 6.52 -19.72
N PRO A 22 21.29 7.72 -19.95
CA PRO A 22 22.72 7.90 -19.89
C PRO A 22 23.27 7.53 -18.50
N ALA A 23 24.51 6.99 -18.46
CA ALA A 23 25.15 6.62 -17.22
C ALA A 23 25.29 7.80 -16.25
N GLU A 24 25.63 8.98 -16.77
CA GLU A 24 25.74 10.21 -15.99
C GLU A 24 24.42 10.61 -15.30
N ALA A 25 23.29 10.46 -15.98
CA ALA A 25 21.98 10.71 -15.39
C ALA A 25 21.64 9.68 -14.31
N LEU A 26 22.00 8.40 -14.55
CA LEU A 26 21.84 7.35 -13.56
C LEU A 26 22.67 7.61 -12.31
N ASP A 27 23.92 8.04 -12.47
CA ASP A 27 24.81 8.38 -11.37
C ASP A 27 24.29 9.59 -10.58
N ALA A 28 23.76 10.61 -11.25
CA ALA A 28 23.15 11.77 -10.60
C ALA A 28 21.92 11.35 -9.75
N ILE A 29 21.04 10.49 -10.30
CA ILE A 29 19.86 9.97 -9.57
C ILE A 29 20.26 9.10 -8.38
N ARG A 30 21.35 8.35 -8.47
CA ARG A 30 21.88 7.47 -7.42
C ARG A 30 22.56 8.24 -6.28
N ALA A 31 23.20 9.36 -6.58
CA ALA A 31 24.04 10.10 -5.64
C ALA A 31 23.36 10.46 -4.29
N PRO A 32 22.11 10.93 -4.22
CA PRO A 32 21.44 11.19 -2.94
C PRO A 32 21.37 9.95 -2.04
N PHE A 33 21.08 8.78 -2.61
CA PHE A 33 20.95 7.52 -1.87
C PHE A 33 22.30 7.00 -1.36
N LEU A 34 23.37 7.15 -2.14
CA LEU A 34 24.73 6.83 -1.71
C LEU A 34 25.17 7.72 -0.53
N SER A 35 24.79 8.99 -0.54
CA SER A 35 25.11 9.97 0.51
C SER A 35 24.31 9.74 1.81
N ALA A 36 23.22 8.96 1.76
CA ALA A 36 22.36 8.70 2.92
C ALA A 36 22.93 7.68 3.92
N GLY A 37 24.13 7.13 3.67
CA GLY A 37 24.78 6.17 4.57
C GLY A 37 24.11 4.80 4.62
N ALA A 38 23.30 4.44 3.62
CA ALA A 38 22.65 3.14 3.52
C ALA A 38 23.62 2.06 3.02
N ALA A 39 23.58 0.87 3.62
CA ALA A 39 24.39 -0.26 3.19
C ALA A 39 23.83 -0.86 1.90
N PRO A 40 24.65 -1.15 0.89
CA PRO A 40 24.19 -1.84 -0.31
C PRO A 40 23.61 -3.21 0.02
N VAL A 41 22.50 -3.56 -0.62
CA VAL A 41 21.85 -4.87 -0.46
C VAL A 41 21.57 -5.48 -1.82
N ASP A 42 21.95 -6.75 -2.00
CA ASP A 42 21.57 -7.56 -3.14
C ASP A 42 20.39 -8.44 -2.75
N ALA A 43 19.21 -8.02 -3.14
CA ALA A 43 17.97 -8.72 -2.82
C ALA A 43 17.65 -9.77 -3.90
N PRO A 44 17.20 -10.99 -3.55
CA PRO A 44 16.88 -12.02 -4.52
C PRO A 44 15.81 -11.61 -5.54
N VAL A 45 16.01 -11.94 -6.81
CA VAL A 45 15.05 -11.70 -7.90
C VAL A 45 13.81 -12.56 -7.74
N LEU A 46 14.01 -13.86 -7.41
CA LEU A 46 12.92 -14.79 -7.18
C LEU A 46 12.37 -14.63 -5.76
N GLN A 47 11.06 -14.50 -5.66
CA GLN A 47 10.34 -14.36 -4.40
C GLN A 47 9.29 -15.45 -4.26
N PRO A 48 8.99 -15.93 -3.03
CA PRO A 48 7.90 -16.88 -2.79
C PRO A 48 6.56 -16.25 -3.17
N LEU A 49 5.85 -16.86 -4.13
CA LEU A 49 4.57 -16.31 -4.60
C LEU A 49 3.53 -16.26 -3.49
N GLY A 50 3.40 -17.35 -2.71
CA GLY A 50 2.44 -17.44 -1.59
C GLY A 50 2.59 -16.28 -0.61
N LEU A 51 3.82 -15.93 -0.23
CA LEU A 51 4.09 -14.81 0.67
C LEU A 51 3.58 -13.47 0.12
N LEU A 52 3.83 -13.19 -1.16
CA LEU A 52 3.37 -11.93 -1.78
C LEU A 52 1.84 -11.88 -1.90
N LEU A 53 1.19 -13.01 -2.15
CA LEU A 53 -0.27 -13.09 -2.19
C LEU A 53 -0.89 -12.95 -0.81
N ASP A 54 -0.28 -13.49 0.23
CA ASP A 54 -0.71 -13.30 1.62
C ASP A 54 -0.60 -11.82 2.05
N LEU A 55 0.43 -11.13 1.59
CA LEU A 55 0.65 -9.71 1.89
C LEU A 55 -0.27 -8.77 1.11
N ALA A 56 -0.49 -9.01 -0.19
CA ALA A 56 -1.17 -8.09 -1.10
C ALA A 56 -2.54 -8.58 -1.61
N GLY A 57 -2.89 -9.83 -1.31
CA GLY A 57 -4.13 -10.48 -1.75
C GLY A 57 -4.03 -11.14 -3.14
N GLU A 58 -4.92 -12.10 -3.39
CA GLU A 58 -4.96 -12.87 -4.65
C GLU A 58 -5.11 -12.00 -5.92
N ALA A 59 -5.71 -10.83 -5.82
CA ALA A 59 -5.82 -9.89 -6.94
C ALA A 59 -4.45 -9.47 -7.50
N MET A 60 -3.38 -9.56 -6.69
CA MET A 60 -2.02 -9.24 -7.12
C MET A 60 -1.46 -10.27 -8.10
N ARG A 61 -1.91 -11.54 -8.09
CA ARG A 61 -1.41 -12.62 -8.97
C ARG A 61 -1.38 -12.21 -10.45
N SER A 62 -2.40 -11.51 -10.91
CA SER A 62 -2.48 -11.05 -12.30
C SER A 62 -1.43 -9.99 -12.69
N ARG A 63 -0.72 -9.45 -11.72
CA ARG A 63 0.32 -8.43 -11.89
C ARG A 63 1.73 -8.98 -11.69
N LEU A 64 1.86 -10.28 -11.36
CA LEU A 64 3.14 -10.95 -11.08
C LEU A 64 3.55 -11.85 -12.23
N PHE A 65 4.85 -11.88 -12.56
CA PHE A 65 5.44 -12.91 -13.40
C PHE A 65 5.69 -14.15 -12.53
N VAL A 66 4.86 -15.15 -12.70
CA VAL A 66 4.94 -16.42 -11.96
C VAL A 66 5.91 -17.35 -12.65
N VAL A 67 6.76 -17.99 -11.86
CA VAL A 67 7.75 -18.99 -12.29
C VAL A 67 7.42 -20.30 -11.59
N SER A 68 7.20 -21.36 -12.37
CA SER A 68 6.94 -22.70 -11.87
C SER A 68 8.23 -23.54 -11.95
N GLY A 69 8.62 -24.14 -10.84
CA GLY A 69 9.71 -25.11 -10.77
C GLY A 69 9.21 -26.54 -10.84
N ASP A 70 10.10 -27.50 -11.12
CA ASP A 70 9.76 -28.93 -11.21
C ASP A 70 9.27 -29.54 -9.88
N GLY A 71 9.55 -28.87 -8.73
CA GLY A 71 9.13 -29.30 -7.40
C GLY A 71 7.70 -28.88 -6.99
N GLY A 72 6.96 -28.20 -7.88
CA GLY A 72 5.59 -27.74 -7.60
C GLY A 72 5.51 -26.46 -6.74
N GLU A 73 6.64 -25.91 -6.29
CA GLU A 73 6.66 -24.60 -5.63
C GLU A 73 6.56 -23.48 -6.66
N GLU A 74 5.63 -22.56 -6.43
CA GLU A 74 5.48 -21.38 -7.25
C GLU A 74 6.30 -20.22 -6.68
N ALA A 75 7.16 -19.66 -7.52
CA ALA A 75 7.87 -18.41 -7.27
C ALA A 75 7.36 -17.30 -8.19
N CYS A 76 7.76 -16.08 -7.96
CA CYS A 76 7.55 -14.98 -8.90
C CYS A 76 8.77 -14.08 -8.97
N LEU A 77 8.89 -13.33 -10.06
CA LEU A 77 9.87 -12.25 -10.15
C LEU A 77 9.45 -11.12 -9.21
N ARG A 78 10.39 -10.53 -8.48
CA ARG A 78 10.13 -9.43 -7.52
C ARG A 78 9.39 -8.27 -8.20
N PRO A 79 8.22 -7.85 -7.70
CA PRO A 79 7.48 -6.69 -8.23
C PRO A 79 8.03 -5.35 -7.71
N ASP A 80 8.78 -5.39 -6.61
CA ASP A 80 9.53 -4.34 -5.95
C ASP A 80 10.59 -4.93 -5.01
N PHE A 81 11.29 -4.10 -4.28
CA PHE A 81 12.37 -4.53 -3.39
C PHE A 81 11.95 -4.62 -1.92
N THR A 82 10.91 -3.92 -1.50
CA THR A 82 10.55 -3.73 -0.08
C THR A 82 10.44 -5.06 0.66
N VAL A 83 9.65 -6.02 0.14
CA VAL A 83 9.46 -7.32 0.81
C VAL A 83 10.76 -8.13 0.86
N ALA A 84 11.54 -8.11 -0.23
CA ALA A 84 12.80 -8.84 -0.29
C ALA A 84 13.84 -8.27 0.70
N VAL A 85 13.96 -6.94 0.77
CA VAL A 85 14.88 -6.26 1.72
C VAL A 85 14.42 -6.44 3.16
N ALA A 86 13.11 -6.33 3.44
CA ALA A 86 12.56 -6.57 4.78
C ALA A 86 12.88 -7.99 5.29
N ARG A 87 12.70 -9.01 4.44
CA ARG A 87 13.07 -10.38 4.79
C ARG A 87 14.56 -10.55 5.08
N GLN A 88 15.42 -9.88 4.30
CA GLN A 88 16.86 -9.93 4.50
C GLN A 88 17.27 -9.22 5.80
N HIS A 89 16.66 -8.06 6.12
CA HIS A 89 16.83 -7.39 7.40
C HIS A 89 16.46 -8.31 8.56
N LEU A 90 15.26 -8.91 8.54
CA LEU A 90 14.81 -9.80 9.59
C LEU A 90 15.71 -11.03 9.76
N SER A 91 16.17 -11.63 8.65
CA SER A 91 17.07 -12.79 8.69
C SER A 91 18.47 -12.46 9.23
N SER A 92 18.89 -11.19 9.16
CA SER A 92 20.17 -10.75 9.73
C SER A 92 20.15 -10.64 11.26
N GLY A 93 18.95 -10.58 11.89
CA GLY A 93 18.79 -10.35 13.32
C GLY A 93 19.17 -8.94 13.78
N ALA A 94 19.42 -8.00 12.86
CA ALA A 94 19.74 -6.62 13.20
C ALA A 94 18.52 -5.90 13.78
N ALA A 95 18.71 -5.11 14.84
CA ALA A 95 17.64 -4.33 15.45
C ALA A 95 17.22 -3.11 14.62
N SER A 96 18.15 -2.58 13.82
CA SER A 96 17.94 -1.46 12.89
C SER A 96 18.85 -1.61 11.68
N GLY A 97 18.52 -0.91 10.59
CA GLY A 97 19.36 -0.92 9.39
C GLY A 97 18.81 -0.04 8.29
N ARG A 98 19.71 0.46 7.45
CA ARG A 98 19.39 1.17 6.21
C ARG A 98 20.00 0.45 5.04
N TYR A 99 19.20 0.16 4.03
CA TYR A 99 19.59 -0.67 2.89
C TYR A 99 19.33 0.06 1.59
N LEU A 100 20.40 0.27 0.82
CA LEU A 100 20.34 0.79 -0.55
C LEU A 100 20.23 -0.39 -1.52
N TYR A 101 19.26 -0.34 -2.39
CA TYR A 101 19.12 -1.28 -3.49
C TYR A 101 19.09 -0.58 -4.85
N GLU A 102 19.58 -1.30 -5.87
CA GLU A 102 19.45 -0.94 -7.27
C GLU A 102 19.28 -2.21 -8.09
N GLY A 103 18.29 -2.23 -8.97
CA GLY A 103 18.10 -3.40 -9.84
C GLY A 103 16.74 -3.41 -10.54
N LYS A 104 16.54 -4.46 -11.30
CA LYS A 104 15.29 -4.67 -12.06
C LYS A 104 14.16 -5.17 -11.15
N ALA A 105 12.98 -4.60 -11.36
CA ALA A 105 11.72 -5.11 -10.86
C ALA A 105 10.79 -5.43 -12.03
N PHE A 106 9.79 -6.29 -11.79
CA PHE A 106 9.00 -6.90 -12.85
C PHE A 106 7.51 -6.83 -12.50
N ARG A 107 6.68 -6.31 -13.40
CA ARG A 107 5.22 -6.29 -13.24
C ARG A 107 4.54 -6.52 -14.55
N VAL A 108 3.59 -7.45 -14.59
CA VAL A 108 2.73 -7.63 -15.76
C VAL A 108 1.95 -6.35 -16.02
N ALA A 109 2.08 -5.82 -17.23
CA ALA A 109 1.37 -4.63 -17.66
C ALA A 109 -0.08 -4.97 -18.07
N PRO A 110 -1.05 -4.09 -17.83
CA PRO A 110 -2.39 -4.27 -18.35
C PRO A 110 -2.38 -4.38 -19.89
N ARG A 111 -3.26 -5.19 -20.45
CA ARG A 111 -3.37 -5.34 -21.90
C ARG A 111 -3.65 -3.98 -22.55
N GLY A 112 -2.92 -3.67 -23.62
CA GLY A 112 -3.03 -2.39 -24.32
C GLY A 112 -2.33 -1.22 -23.62
N SER A 113 -1.70 -1.43 -22.46
CA SER A 113 -0.89 -0.44 -21.77
C SER A 113 0.51 -0.35 -22.40
N ASP A 114 1.10 0.82 -22.39
CA ASP A 114 2.49 1.11 -22.80
C ASP A 114 3.49 0.99 -21.62
N ARG A 115 3.05 0.51 -20.46
CA ARG A 115 3.90 0.38 -19.27
C ARG A 115 4.96 -0.69 -19.47
N ALA A 116 6.20 -0.36 -19.10
CA ALA A 116 7.27 -1.34 -19.05
C ALA A 116 6.99 -2.43 -18.01
N GLU A 117 7.25 -3.67 -18.39
CA GLU A 117 7.09 -4.86 -17.55
C GLU A 117 8.36 -5.18 -16.76
N GLU A 118 9.51 -4.85 -17.34
CA GLU A 118 10.82 -4.86 -16.69
C GLU A 118 11.35 -3.43 -16.59
N PHE A 119 11.75 -3.03 -15.39
CA PHE A 119 12.15 -1.65 -15.13
C PHE A 119 13.14 -1.53 -13.98
N LEU A 120 14.02 -0.53 -14.08
CA LEU A 120 14.99 -0.23 -13.03
C LEU A 120 14.33 0.51 -11.85
N GLN A 121 14.72 0.14 -10.65
CA GLN A 121 14.46 0.84 -9.41
C GLN A 121 15.75 1.09 -8.64
N ILE A 122 15.87 2.27 -8.05
CA ILE A 122 16.86 2.62 -7.03
C ILE A 122 16.07 3.05 -5.81
N GLY A 123 16.48 2.62 -4.61
CA GLY A 123 15.74 3.01 -3.42
C GLY A 123 16.45 2.63 -2.13
N VAL A 124 15.85 3.08 -1.05
CA VAL A 124 16.30 2.84 0.33
C VAL A 124 15.16 2.32 1.16
N GLU A 125 15.44 1.31 1.97
CA GLU A 125 14.57 0.84 3.04
C GLU A 125 15.26 1.06 4.39
N ALA A 126 14.57 1.70 5.33
CA ALA A 126 15.06 2.00 6.67
C ALA A 126 14.19 1.30 7.72
N PHE A 127 14.85 0.53 8.58
CA PHE A 127 14.27 -0.18 9.73
C PHE A 127 14.82 0.47 10.99
N GLU A 128 14.11 1.47 11.50
CA GLU A 128 14.52 2.29 12.64
C GLU A 128 13.32 2.59 13.53
N ALA A 129 13.54 2.63 14.84
CA ALA A 129 12.48 2.89 15.82
C ALA A 129 12.55 4.27 16.50
N ALA A 130 13.68 5.01 16.38
CA ALA A 130 13.98 6.15 17.24
C ALA A 130 13.07 7.37 17.01
N ASP A 131 12.91 7.84 15.76
CA ASP A 131 12.05 8.98 15.39
C ASP A 131 11.34 8.71 14.06
N PRO A 132 10.12 8.15 14.10
CA PRO A 132 9.37 7.87 12.89
C PRO A 132 9.06 9.11 12.03
N VAL A 133 8.85 10.27 12.65
CA VAL A 133 8.50 11.51 11.95
C VAL A 133 9.69 12.05 11.18
N ALA A 134 10.88 12.04 11.80
CA ALA A 134 12.11 12.45 11.14
C ALA A 134 12.50 11.49 10.00
N ALA A 135 12.37 10.17 10.22
CA ALA A 135 12.63 9.16 9.20
C ALA A 135 11.70 9.30 7.99
N ASP A 136 10.40 9.55 8.20
CA ASP A 136 9.43 9.80 7.13
C ASP A 136 9.83 11.00 6.26
N ALA A 137 10.21 12.11 6.90
CA ALA A 137 10.62 13.34 6.23
C ALA A 137 11.90 13.14 5.42
N GLU A 138 12.88 12.47 6.00
CA GLU A 138 14.17 12.17 5.36
C GLU A 138 13.99 11.30 4.12
N ILE A 139 13.22 10.21 4.23
CA ILE A 139 12.98 9.29 3.10
C ILE A 139 12.23 9.99 1.96
N ALA A 140 11.28 10.88 2.26
CA ALA A 140 10.62 11.67 1.23
C ALA A 140 11.58 12.66 0.56
N ALA A 141 12.44 13.33 1.33
CA ALA A 141 13.44 14.24 0.80
C ALA A 141 14.47 13.52 -0.09
N LEU A 142 14.90 12.30 0.28
CA LEU A 142 15.77 11.47 -0.55
C LEU A 142 15.10 11.09 -1.88
N ALA A 143 13.83 10.67 -1.83
CA ALA A 143 13.06 10.33 -3.03
C ALA A 143 12.90 11.55 -3.95
N TRP A 144 12.61 12.72 -3.36
CA TRP A 144 12.56 13.98 -4.11
C TRP A 144 13.89 14.31 -4.76
N ALA A 145 14.98 14.27 -3.99
CA ALA A 145 16.31 14.58 -4.50
C ALA A 145 16.73 13.67 -5.66
N GLY A 146 16.50 12.36 -5.53
CA GLY A 146 16.74 11.39 -6.60
C GLY A 146 15.87 11.63 -7.83
N ALA A 147 14.59 11.97 -7.66
CA ALA A 147 13.69 12.28 -8.77
C ALA A 147 14.09 13.57 -9.49
N ALA A 148 14.44 14.63 -8.75
CA ALA A 148 14.85 15.93 -9.29
C ALA A 148 16.22 15.86 -10.01
N ALA A 149 17.13 15.01 -9.55
CA ALA A 149 18.43 14.80 -10.17
C ALA A 149 18.35 14.28 -11.62
N GLY A 150 17.20 13.72 -12.03
CA GLY A 150 16.93 13.34 -13.41
C GLY A 150 16.65 14.51 -14.35
N GLY A 151 16.61 15.75 -13.84
CA GLY A 151 16.46 16.97 -14.63
C GLY A 151 15.02 17.42 -14.89
N ARG A 152 14.02 16.83 -14.20
CA ARG A 152 12.64 17.28 -14.28
C ARG A 152 12.38 18.50 -13.40
N ASP A 153 11.68 19.49 -13.94
CA ASP A 153 11.27 20.74 -13.29
C ASP A 153 9.76 20.79 -12.97
N ASP A 154 9.00 19.81 -13.47
CA ASP A 154 7.54 19.68 -13.35
C ASP A 154 7.09 18.78 -12.19
N LEU A 155 7.96 18.52 -11.23
CA LEU A 155 7.69 17.59 -10.14
C LEU A 155 6.78 18.18 -9.06
N THR A 156 5.91 17.32 -8.52
CA THR A 156 5.08 17.56 -7.33
C THR A 156 5.20 16.37 -6.38
N LEU A 157 5.31 16.62 -5.09
CA LEU A 157 5.28 15.60 -4.04
C LEU A 157 3.86 15.49 -3.49
N LEU A 158 3.16 14.43 -3.89
CA LEU A 158 1.84 14.11 -3.39
C LEU A 158 1.97 13.28 -2.11
N LEU A 159 1.27 13.73 -1.07
CA LEU A 159 1.32 13.17 0.28
C LEU A 159 -0.03 12.58 0.68
N GLY A 160 -0.01 11.50 1.44
CA GLY A 160 -1.18 10.88 2.06
C GLY A 160 -0.82 10.13 3.33
N ASP A 161 -1.84 9.71 4.07
CA ASP A 161 -1.61 8.99 5.33
C ASP A 161 -2.83 8.17 5.76
N VAL A 162 -2.64 6.87 5.85
CA VAL A 162 -3.65 5.96 6.39
C VAL A 162 -3.88 6.24 7.89
N GLY A 163 -2.81 6.62 8.61
CA GLY A 163 -2.87 6.99 10.04
C GLY A 163 -3.67 8.26 10.28
N LEU A 164 -3.56 9.27 9.41
CA LEU A 164 -4.34 10.51 9.52
C LEU A 164 -5.84 10.24 9.34
N PHE A 165 -6.22 9.40 8.39
CA PHE A 165 -7.61 8.95 8.24
C PHE A 165 -8.09 8.19 9.48
N ALA A 166 -7.25 7.30 10.02
CA ALA A 166 -7.59 6.56 11.24
C ALA A 166 -7.81 7.50 12.43
N ALA A 167 -6.95 8.49 12.63
CA ALA A 167 -7.08 9.49 13.68
C ALA A 167 -8.34 10.38 13.49
N PHE A 168 -8.66 10.74 12.24
CA PHE A 168 -9.90 11.45 11.92
C PHE A 168 -11.13 10.61 12.28
N VAL A 169 -11.15 9.32 11.92
CA VAL A 169 -12.25 8.41 12.28
C VAL A 169 -12.39 8.27 13.80
N ASP A 170 -11.27 8.23 14.54
CA ASP A 170 -11.27 8.18 16.02
C ASP A 170 -11.79 9.48 16.65
N SER A 171 -11.72 10.60 15.92
CA SER A 171 -12.28 11.87 16.38
C SER A 171 -13.81 11.91 16.26
N LEU A 172 -14.39 11.09 15.37
CA LEU A 172 -15.83 11.01 15.18
C LEU A 172 -16.48 10.20 16.32
N ASP A 173 -17.69 10.56 16.69
CA ASP A 173 -18.49 9.80 17.67
C ASP A 173 -19.08 8.55 17.01
N LEU A 174 -18.25 7.52 16.83
CA LEU A 174 -18.61 6.24 16.22
C LEU A 174 -18.54 5.11 17.24
N THR A 175 -19.40 4.10 17.08
CA THR A 175 -19.20 2.85 17.81
C THR A 175 -17.88 2.20 17.42
N PRO A 176 -17.15 1.54 18.34
CA PRO A 176 -15.85 0.93 18.04
C PRO A 176 -15.86 -0.02 16.81
N PRO A 177 -16.89 -0.88 16.61
CA PRO A 177 -16.95 -1.75 15.43
C PRO A 177 -17.14 -0.95 14.12
N LEU A 178 -17.93 0.14 14.14
CA LEU A 178 -18.14 1.00 12.97
C LEU A 178 -16.85 1.76 12.60
N GLY A 179 -16.16 2.31 13.59
CA GLY A 179 -14.87 2.97 13.40
C GLY A 179 -13.81 2.01 12.82
N ALA A 180 -13.68 0.82 13.39
CA ALA A 180 -12.76 -0.21 12.90
C ALA A 180 -13.08 -0.63 11.46
N ARG A 181 -14.36 -0.78 11.12
CA ARG A 181 -14.80 -1.09 9.75
C ARG A 181 -14.46 0.02 8.78
N LEU A 182 -14.70 1.26 9.13
CA LEU A 182 -14.43 2.42 8.28
C LEU A 182 -12.92 2.55 7.99
N LYS A 183 -12.07 2.38 9.00
CA LYS A 183 -10.62 2.37 8.84
C LYS A 183 -10.14 1.27 7.87
N ARG A 184 -10.68 0.04 7.98
CA ARG A 184 -10.34 -1.06 7.07
C ARG A 184 -10.79 -0.83 5.62
N THR A 185 -11.83 -0.03 5.40
CA THR A 185 -12.34 0.26 4.04
C THR A 185 -11.59 1.37 3.32
N PHE A 186 -10.74 2.14 4.02
CA PHE A 186 -9.99 3.26 3.42
C PHE A 186 -9.16 2.84 2.20
N SER A 187 -8.45 1.72 2.28
CA SER A 187 -7.67 1.18 1.17
C SER A 187 -8.51 0.46 0.09
N ARG A 188 -9.85 0.46 0.24
CA ARG A 188 -10.81 -0.24 -0.63
C ARG A 188 -11.89 0.72 -1.14
N PRO A 189 -11.61 1.57 -2.13
CA PRO A 189 -12.50 2.68 -2.54
C PRO A 189 -13.93 2.28 -2.84
N ARG A 190 -14.15 1.10 -3.46
CA ARG A 190 -15.52 0.61 -3.75
C ARG A 190 -16.29 0.28 -2.47
N GLN A 191 -15.62 -0.31 -1.48
CA GLN A 191 -16.27 -0.65 -0.20
C GLN A 191 -16.52 0.62 0.62
N LEU A 192 -15.56 1.55 0.66
CA LEU A 192 -15.72 2.83 1.32
C LEU A 192 -16.89 3.62 0.72
N LYS A 193 -17.01 3.66 -0.61
CA LYS A 193 -18.13 4.29 -1.29
C LYS A 193 -19.47 3.67 -0.88
N ALA A 194 -19.58 2.34 -0.87
CA ALA A 194 -20.79 1.64 -0.45
C ALA A 194 -21.16 1.93 1.03
N GLU A 195 -20.16 2.05 1.92
CA GLU A 195 -20.39 2.49 3.31
C GLU A 195 -20.98 3.90 3.39
N LEU A 196 -20.46 4.82 2.58
CA LEU A 196 -20.89 6.23 2.56
C LEU A 196 -22.28 6.42 1.91
N GLU A 197 -22.64 5.59 0.94
CA GLU A 197 -23.94 5.63 0.25
C GLU A 197 -25.04 4.92 1.07
N GLY A 198 -24.66 4.23 2.15
CA GLY A 198 -25.59 3.43 2.93
C GLY A 198 -26.05 2.15 2.20
N ASP A 199 -25.46 1.87 1.03
CA ASP A 199 -25.75 0.69 0.21
C ASP A 199 -25.00 -0.56 0.70
N ALA A 200 -24.19 -0.44 1.73
CA ALA A 200 -23.71 -1.60 2.49
C ALA A 200 -24.93 -2.22 3.19
N ALA A 201 -25.85 -2.72 2.38
CA ALA A 201 -27.01 -3.46 2.85
C ALA A 201 -26.50 -4.62 3.70
N PRO A 202 -27.03 -4.85 4.92
CA PRO A 202 -26.95 -6.16 5.48
C PRO A 202 -27.51 -7.08 4.40
N ALA A 203 -26.67 -7.95 3.83
CA ALA A 203 -27.15 -8.99 2.94
C ALA A 203 -28.41 -9.55 3.57
N ALA A 204 -29.51 -9.49 2.81
CA ALA A 204 -30.83 -9.85 3.31
C ALA A 204 -30.69 -11.07 4.21
N ALA A 205 -31.34 -11.03 5.38
CA ALA A 205 -31.24 -12.04 6.42
C ALA A 205 -31.61 -13.42 5.88
N THR A 206 -30.66 -14.05 5.18
CA THR A 206 -30.70 -15.45 4.81
C THR A 206 -30.37 -16.28 6.05
N GLU A 207 -30.77 -17.55 6.09
CA GLU A 207 -30.43 -18.48 7.19
C GLU A 207 -28.91 -18.43 7.56
N ARG A 208 -28.03 -18.18 6.58
CA ARG A 208 -26.59 -17.93 6.78
C ARG A 208 -26.28 -16.75 7.68
N SER A 209 -27.12 -15.72 7.67
CA SER A 209 -26.98 -14.53 8.53
C SER A 209 -27.37 -14.82 9.99
N ARG A 210 -28.29 -15.77 10.24
CA ARG A 210 -28.68 -16.20 11.58
C ARG A 210 -27.57 -16.99 12.27
N ILE A 211 -26.93 -17.92 11.54
CA ILE A 211 -25.78 -18.69 12.05
C ILE A 211 -24.61 -17.72 12.36
N ALA A 212 -24.33 -16.79 11.46
CA ALA A 212 -23.31 -15.78 11.70
C ALA A 212 -23.60 -14.90 12.94
N ALA A 213 -24.86 -14.54 13.17
CA ALA A 213 -25.28 -13.76 14.35
C ALA A 213 -25.17 -14.56 15.66
N LEU A 214 -25.41 -15.86 15.62
CA LEU A 214 -25.24 -16.75 16.78
C LEU A 214 -23.75 -16.94 17.10
N LEU A 215 -22.91 -17.14 16.08
CA LEU A 215 -21.46 -17.32 16.24
C LEU A 215 -20.76 -16.04 16.73
N ALA A 216 -21.26 -14.87 16.36
CA ALA A 216 -20.71 -13.59 16.84
C ALA A 216 -20.93 -13.29 18.32
N GLY A 217 -21.75 -14.08 18.99
CA GLY A 217 -21.92 -14.02 20.45
C GLY A 217 -20.95 -14.90 21.23
N LEU A 218 -20.14 -15.71 20.54
CA LEU A 218 -19.21 -16.68 21.14
C LEU A 218 -17.76 -16.18 21.02
N PRO A 219 -16.86 -16.57 21.95
CA PRO A 219 -15.43 -16.45 21.76
C PRO A 219 -14.99 -17.14 20.45
N GLU A 220 -13.95 -16.62 19.79
CA GLU A 220 -13.52 -17.09 18.46
C GLU A 220 -13.25 -18.61 18.42
N ALA A 221 -12.61 -19.15 19.47
CA ALA A 221 -12.34 -20.58 19.59
C ALA A 221 -13.62 -21.43 19.69
N GLU A 222 -14.63 -20.94 20.41
CA GLU A 222 -15.93 -21.63 20.54
C GLU A 222 -16.72 -21.52 19.23
N ALA A 223 -16.71 -20.38 18.57
CA ALA A 223 -17.34 -20.20 17.26
C ALA A 223 -16.73 -21.14 16.20
N ALA A 224 -15.40 -21.34 16.23
CA ALA A 224 -14.71 -22.30 15.36
C ALA A 224 -15.11 -23.75 15.66
N ALA A 225 -15.22 -24.13 16.94
CA ALA A 225 -15.64 -25.47 17.36
C ALA A 225 -17.07 -25.77 16.92
N VAL A 226 -18.01 -24.85 17.13
CA VAL A 226 -19.41 -24.97 16.70
C VAL A 226 -19.53 -25.12 15.19
N LEU A 227 -18.72 -24.37 14.42
CA LEU A 227 -18.68 -24.49 12.96
C LEU A 227 -18.17 -25.86 12.52
N GLN A 228 -17.16 -26.39 13.18
CA GLN A 228 -16.60 -27.69 12.88
C GLN A 228 -17.59 -28.82 13.18
N GLU A 229 -18.34 -28.72 14.28
CA GLU A 229 -19.44 -29.66 14.59
C GLU A 229 -20.58 -29.60 13.53
N LEU A 230 -21.01 -28.40 13.16
CA LEU A 230 -22.05 -28.21 12.13
C LEU A 230 -21.62 -28.81 10.80
N TRP A 231 -20.36 -28.69 10.40
CA TRP A 231 -19.88 -29.31 9.16
C TRP A 231 -19.80 -30.82 9.25
N SER A 232 -19.34 -31.33 10.39
CA SER A 232 -19.34 -32.79 10.66
C SER A 232 -20.73 -33.37 10.58
N LEU A 233 -21.72 -32.70 11.18
CA LEU A 233 -23.13 -33.11 11.14
C LEU A 233 -23.74 -33.01 9.73
N ALA A 234 -23.29 -32.01 8.95
CA ALA A 234 -23.78 -31.82 7.57
C ALA A 234 -23.01 -32.65 6.53
N GLY A 235 -21.99 -33.43 6.93
CA GLY A 235 -21.16 -34.21 6.02
C GLY A 235 -20.35 -33.35 5.05
N ILE A 236 -20.02 -32.09 5.43
CA ILE A 236 -19.31 -31.16 4.59
C ILE A 236 -17.80 -31.24 4.92
N GLU A 237 -17.02 -31.73 3.97
CA GLU A 237 -15.57 -31.61 4.04
C GLU A 237 -15.10 -30.24 3.52
N PRO A 238 -14.20 -29.52 4.24
CA PRO A 238 -13.69 -28.22 3.78
C PRO A 238 -12.87 -28.39 2.50
N VAL A 239 -13.37 -27.86 1.39
CA VAL A 239 -12.68 -27.85 0.10
C VAL A 239 -11.88 -26.57 -0.03
N GLY A 240 -10.60 -26.65 -0.46
CA GLY A 240 -9.78 -25.49 -0.80
C GLY A 240 -8.86 -24.97 0.29
N GLY A 241 -8.43 -25.82 1.25
CA GLY A 241 -7.35 -25.50 2.19
C GLY A 241 -7.67 -24.47 3.28
N ARG A 242 -8.90 -23.95 3.34
CA ARG A 242 -9.32 -22.98 4.37
C ARG A 242 -9.64 -23.71 5.68
N ARG A 243 -9.04 -23.22 6.78
CA ARG A 243 -9.27 -23.77 8.12
C ARG A 243 -10.65 -23.34 8.67
N PRO A 244 -11.34 -24.17 9.45
CA PRO A 244 -12.60 -23.79 10.12
C PRO A 244 -12.51 -22.48 10.92
N ALA A 245 -11.39 -22.24 11.59
CA ALA A 245 -11.12 -21.01 12.31
C ALA A 245 -11.14 -19.76 11.42
N GLU A 246 -10.61 -19.82 10.21
CA GLU A 246 -10.62 -18.67 9.27
C GLU A 246 -12.03 -18.33 8.79
N ILE A 247 -12.86 -19.36 8.63
CA ILE A 247 -14.24 -19.16 8.21
C ILE A 247 -15.10 -18.66 9.38
N ALA A 248 -14.85 -19.17 10.59
CA ALA A 248 -15.48 -18.67 11.81
C ALA A 248 -15.12 -17.18 12.02
N HIS A 249 -13.85 -16.83 11.94
CA HIS A 249 -13.39 -15.44 12.02
C HIS A 249 -14.12 -14.53 11.04
N ARG A 250 -14.22 -14.91 9.78
CA ARG A 250 -14.97 -14.13 8.76
C ARG A 250 -16.48 -14.05 9.01
N LEU A 251 -17.08 -15.07 9.60
CA LEU A 251 -18.51 -15.04 9.94
C LEU A 251 -18.78 -14.15 11.15
N VAL A 252 -17.91 -14.19 12.16
CA VAL A 252 -17.94 -13.28 13.31
C VAL A 252 -17.74 -11.84 12.85
N GLU A 253 -16.73 -11.56 12.03
CA GLU A 253 -16.54 -10.22 11.43
C GLU A 253 -17.79 -9.73 10.67
N LYS A 254 -18.42 -10.58 9.86
CA LYS A 254 -19.65 -10.21 9.16
C LYS A 254 -20.81 -9.91 10.10
N ALA A 255 -20.93 -10.63 11.19
CA ALA A 255 -22.02 -10.42 12.15
C ALA A 255 -21.79 -9.15 12.99
N GLU A 256 -20.52 -8.83 13.33
CA GLU A 256 -20.16 -7.57 13.95
C GLU A 256 -20.44 -6.36 13.02
N VAL A 257 -20.21 -6.53 11.71
CA VAL A 257 -20.59 -5.53 10.70
C VAL A 257 -22.09 -5.22 10.74
N VAL A 258 -22.93 -6.22 10.94
CA VAL A 258 -24.39 -6.03 11.07
C VAL A 258 -24.75 -5.31 12.37
N LYS A 259 -24.08 -5.64 13.49
CA LYS A 259 -24.30 -5.01 14.81
C LYS A 259 -23.73 -3.58 14.88
N ALA A 260 -22.72 -3.27 14.09
CA ALA A 260 -21.99 -1.99 14.14
C ALA A 260 -22.85 -0.77 13.74
N GLY A 261 -23.99 -0.99 13.12
CA GLY A 261 -24.85 0.08 12.63
C GLY A 261 -24.34 0.72 11.32
N ARG A 262 -24.94 1.86 10.97
CA ARG A 262 -24.60 2.66 9.78
C ARG A 262 -24.12 4.05 10.21
N LEU A 263 -23.35 4.70 9.35
CA LEU A 263 -23.02 6.11 9.51
C LEU A 263 -24.32 6.95 9.46
N SER A 264 -24.46 7.92 10.35
CA SER A 264 -25.44 8.97 10.18
C SER A 264 -25.10 9.84 8.96
N ALA A 265 -26.07 10.56 8.42
CA ALA A 265 -25.85 11.46 7.29
C ALA A 265 -24.69 12.45 7.56
N ASN A 266 -24.69 13.06 8.76
CA ASN A 266 -23.63 13.99 9.16
C ASN A 266 -22.24 13.32 9.22
N GLN A 267 -22.15 12.10 9.78
CA GLN A 267 -20.87 11.36 9.82
C GLN A 267 -20.39 11.00 8.41
N ALA A 268 -21.29 10.54 7.54
CA ALA A 268 -20.97 10.26 6.14
C ALA A 268 -20.50 11.50 5.38
N ASP A 269 -21.17 12.65 5.61
CA ASP A 269 -20.79 13.92 4.99
C ASP A 269 -19.42 14.41 5.47
N LYS A 270 -19.09 14.27 6.76
CA LYS A 270 -17.75 14.56 7.30
C LYS A 270 -16.67 13.67 6.66
N VAL A 271 -16.95 12.38 6.48
CA VAL A 271 -16.00 11.48 5.81
C VAL A 271 -15.85 11.85 4.33
N ARG A 272 -16.92 12.19 3.62
CA ARG A 272 -16.83 12.67 2.23
C ARG A 272 -16.03 13.98 2.14
N ALA A 273 -16.26 14.92 3.06
CA ALA A 273 -15.51 16.17 3.12
C ALA A 273 -14.03 15.93 3.39
N PHE A 274 -13.67 15.00 4.32
CA PHE A 274 -12.29 14.58 4.53
C PHE A 274 -11.65 14.04 3.24
N LEU A 275 -12.30 13.10 2.56
CA LEU A 275 -11.79 12.50 1.34
C LEU A 275 -11.67 13.49 0.16
N ALA A 276 -12.39 14.59 0.20
CA ALA A 276 -12.32 15.66 -0.81
C ALA A 276 -11.17 16.64 -0.58
N VAL A 277 -10.49 16.59 0.58
CA VAL A 277 -9.37 17.49 0.85
C VAL A 277 -8.18 17.14 -0.03
N SER A 278 -7.75 18.10 -0.85
CA SER A 278 -6.53 18.02 -1.67
C SER A 278 -6.03 19.45 -1.90
N ASP A 279 -5.00 19.87 -1.17
CA ASP A 279 -4.51 21.24 -1.18
C ASP A 279 -3.04 21.32 -0.73
N ALA A 280 -2.49 22.54 -0.67
CA ALA A 280 -1.26 22.81 0.03
C ALA A 280 -1.33 22.26 1.47
N PRO A 281 -0.27 21.64 2.00
CA PRO A 281 -0.37 20.81 3.20
C PRO A 281 -0.96 21.52 4.42
N GLU A 282 -0.57 22.76 4.71
CA GLU A 282 -1.12 23.50 5.88
C GLU A 282 -2.61 23.76 5.72
N ALA A 283 -3.05 24.21 4.54
CA ALA A 283 -4.48 24.42 4.26
C ALA A 283 -5.28 23.12 4.35
N ALA A 284 -4.72 22.01 3.85
CA ALA A 284 -5.32 20.69 3.94
C ALA A 284 -5.45 20.21 5.40
N LEU A 285 -4.41 20.39 6.22
CA LEU A 285 -4.42 20.02 7.64
C LEU A 285 -5.44 20.87 8.43
N ASP A 286 -5.54 22.17 8.15
CA ASP A 286 -6.52 23.06 8.79
C ASP A 286 -7.96 22.67 8.38
N ALA A 287 -8.19 22.35 7.10
CA ALA A 287 -9.47 21.84 6.63
C ALA A 287 -9.86 20.53 7.32
N ILE A 288 -8.92 19.60 7.46
CA ILE A 288 -9.13 18.32 8.18
C ILE A 288 -9.44 18.59 9.67
N ALA A 289 -8.69 19.49 10.32
CA ALA A 289 -8.92 19.87 11.72
C ALA A 289 -10.33 20.44 11.95
N ALA A 290 -10.87 21.19 10.98
CA ALA A 290 -12.21 21.75 11.05
C ALA A 290 -13.32 20.69 10.98
N LEU A 291 -13.06 19.51 10.42
CA LEU A 291 -13.99 18.38 10.33
C LEU A 291 -14.02 17.52 11.60
N ALA A 292 -13.13 17.76 12.56
CA ALA A 292 -13.00 16.95 13.77
C ALA A 292 -14.35 16.74 14.49
N GLY A 293 -14.47 15.56 15.10
CA GLY A 293 -15.55 15.25 16.02
C GLY A 293 -15.23 15.69 17.46
N PRO A 294 -16.03 15.25 18.44
CA PRO A 294 -15.85 15.64 19.83
C PRO A 294 -14.54 15.13 20.46
N ASN A 295 -14.02 14.00 19.99
CA ASN A 295 -12.76 13.42 20.48
C ASN A 295 -11.56 13.86 19.62
N ARG A 296 -11.14 15.12 19.77
CA ARG A 296 -10.12 15.74 18.91
C ARG A 296 -8.69 15.24 19.13
N ALA A 297 -8.35 14.82 20.35
CA ALA A 297 -6.97 14.60 20.75
C ALA A 297 -6.15 13.69 19.82
N PRO A 298 -6.65 12.54 19.31
CA PRO A 298 -5.90 11.71 18.37
C PRO A 298 -5.61 12.43 17.05
N LEU A 299 -6.57 13.21 16.54
CA LEU A 299 -6.41 13.94 15.29
C LEU A 299 -5.45 15.13 15.44
N ASP A 300 -5.56 15.87 16.54
CA ASP A 300 -4.66 17.00 16.82
C ASP A 300 -3.21 16.52 16.96
N ALA A 301 -2.97 15.38 17.61
CA ALA A 301 -1.64 14.76 17.68
C ALA A 301 -1.10 14.31 16.30
N ALA A 302 -1.97 13.74 15.45
CA ALA A 302 -1.60 13.35 14.09
C ALA A 302 -1.24 14.57 13.23
N ILE A 303 -2.01 15.66 13.32
CA ILE A 303 -1.76 16.92 12.61
C ILE A 303 -0.43 17.54 13.06
N GLU A 304 -0.15 17.55 14.35
CA GLU A 304 1.14 18.05 14.86
C GLU A 304 2.31 17.21 14.35
N GLY A 305 2.17 15.89 14.30
CA GLY A 305 3.15 15.01 13.66
C GLY A 305 3.36 15.33 12.19
N TRP A 306 2.29 15.68 11.47
CA TRP A 306 2.34 16.09 10.07
C TRP A 306 3.11 17.41 9.88
N ARG A 307 2.86 18.42 10.71
CA ARG A 307 3.62 19.69 10.63
C ARG A 307 5.12 19.49 10.82
N LYS A 308 5.51 18.60 11.74
CA LYS A 308 6.93 18.22 11.91
C LYS A 308 7.50 17.52 10.68
N ARG A 309 6.75 16.59 10.05
CA ARG A 309 7.17 15.94 8.80
C ARG A 309 7.37 16.95 7.68
N LEU A 310 6.44 17.88 7.50
CA LEU A 310 6.53 18.94 6.48
C LEU A 310 7.75 19.81 6.69
N ALA A 311 7.98 20.26 7.92
CA ALA A 311 9.17 21.04 8.26
C ALA A 311 10.47 20.26 7.93
N GLY A 312 10.51 18.96 8.26
CA GLY A 312 11.64 18.08 7.92
C GLY A 312 11.86 17.92 6.42
N MET A 313 10.80 17.75 5.63
CA MET A 313 10.87 17.64 4.16
C MET A 313 11.43 18.92 3.55
N VAL A 314 10.93 20.08 3.98
CA VAL A 314 11.40 21.40 3.50
C VAL A 314 12.87 21.61 3.88
N ALA A 315 13.25 21.29 5.12
CA ALA A 315 14.65 21.34 5.56
C ALA A 315 15.55 20.37 4.76
N GLY A 316 15.00 19.24 4.31
CA GLY A 316 15.65 18.26 3.43
C GLY A 316 15.69 18.66 1.95
N GLY A 317 15.24 19.87 1.58
CA GLY A 317 15.34 20.42 0.23
C GLY A 317 14.11 20.22 -0.67
N VAL A 318 12.99 19.77 -0.13
CA VAL A 318 11.72 19.72 -0.90
C VAL A 318 11.11 21.12 -0.92
N PRO A 319 10.87 21.74 -2.09
CA PRO A 319 10.23 23.06 -2.16
C PRO A 319 8.80 23.01 -1.61
N ALA A 320 8.45 23.92 -0.70
CA ALA A 320 7.15 23.92 -0.02
C ALA A 320 5.98 24.04 -1.00
N GLU A 321 6.14 24.81 -2.07
CA GLU A 321 5.15 25.01 -3.14
C GLU A 321 4.93 23.77 -4.03
N ARG A 322 5.77 22.76 -3.90
CA ARG A 322 5.67 21.48 -4.62
C ARG A 322 4.98 20.37 -3.81
N LEU A 323 4.61 20.67 -2.56
CA LEU A 323 3.93 19.75 -1.67
C LEU A 323 2.42 19.85 -1.85
N VAL A 324 1.76 18.70 -1.98
CA VAL A 324 0.29 18.58 -2.00
C VAL A 324 -0.12 17.47 -1.05
N LEU A 325 -1.00 17.74 -0.10
CA LEU A 325 -1.62 16.72 0.74
C LEU A 325 -2.99 16.38 0.19
N ASN A 326 -3.20 15.11 -0.13
CA ASN A 326 -4.47 14.57 -0.58
C ASN A 326 -4.95 13.50 0.42
N ALA A 327 -6.03 13.81 1.13
CA ALA A 327 -6.55 12.96 2.20
C ALA A 327 -7.12 11.62 1.71
N ALA A 328 -7.49 11.51 0.43
CA ALA A 328 -7.94 10.27 -0.18
C ALA A 328 -6.78 9.46 -0.79
N PHE A 329 -5.56 10.00 -0.81
CA PHE A 329 -4.45 9.32 -1.44
C PHE A 329 -4.04 8.08 -0.64
N GLY A 330 -4.13 6.93 -1.29
CA GLY A 330 -3.72 5.63 -0.77
C GLY A 330 -3.10 4.78 -1.87
N ARG A 331 -2.12 3.94 -1.54
CA ARG A 331 -1.46 3.06 -2.51
C ARG A 331 -2.12 1.69 -2.58
N ALA A 332 -2.03 1.09 -3.78
CA ALA A 332 -2.57 -0.23 -4.06
C ALA A 332 -1.85 -1.39 -3.34
N PHE A 333 -0.63 -1.17 -2.82
CA PHE A 333 0.08 -2.19 -2.04
C PHE A 333 -0.41 -2.17 -0.59
N GLY A 334 -1.07 -3.25 -0.17
CA GLY A 334 -1.73 -3.37 1.13
C GLY A 334 -0.80 -3.50 2.34
N TYR A 335 0.50 -3.21 2.21
CA TYR A 335 1.44 -3.21 3.32
C TYR A 335 1.76 -1.83 3.89
N TYR A 336 1.40 -0.72 3.19
CA TYR A 336 1.51 0.62 3.77
C TYR A 336 0.41 0.83 4.81
N ASP A 337 0.80 1.23 6.02
CA ASP A 337 -0.08 1.40 7.18
C ASP A 337 0.01 2.77 7.85
N GLY A 338 0.79 3.69 7.30
CA GLY A 338 0.97 5.05 7.79
C GLY A 338 1.09 6.06 6.66
N TYR A 339 2.06 6.96 6.82
CA TYR A 339 2.47 7.96 5.85
C TYR A 339 2.89 7.33 4.51
N LEU A 340 2.51 7.96 3.41
CA LEU A 340 2.87 7.54 2.07
C LEU A 340 2.95 8.72 1.10
N PHE A 341 3.72 8.57 0.02
CA PHE A 341 3.93 9.63 -0.95
C PHE A 341 4.25 9.14 -2.36
N GLU A 342 4.06 10.03 -3.33
CA GLU A 342 4.54 9.88 -4.71
C GLU A 342 5.14 11.20 -5.21
N VAL A 343 6.31 11.12 -5.84
CA VAL A 343 6.81 12.21 -6.68
C VAL A 343 6.22 12.01 -8.07
N ARG A 344 5.42 12.95 -8.51
CA ARG A 344 4.73 12.94 -9.80
C ARG A 344 5.29 13.99 -10.74
N SER A 345 5.30 13.72 -12.02
CA SER A 345 5.61 14.66 -13.09
C SER A 345 4.34 14.96 -13.88
N ALA A 346 4.06 16.23 -14.13
CA ALA A 346 2.90 16.62 -14.91
C ALA A 346 2.93 16.03 -16.34
N ALA A 347 4.11 15.93 -16.92
CA ALA A 347 4.31 15.36 -18.26
C ALA A 347 4.01 13.85 -18.33
N LEU A 348 4.25 13.10 -17.22
CA LEU A 348 4.04 11.65 -17.19
C LEU A 348 2.62 11.26 -16.75
N GLY A 349 1.87 12.18 -16.16
CA GLY A 349 0.55 11.93 -15.61
C GLY A 349 0.55 11.12 -14.31
N GLU A 350 -0.64 10.98 -13.70
CA GLU A 350 -0.80 10.41 -12.36
C GLU A 350 -0.43 8.92 -12.27
N GLU A 351 -0.62 8.18 -13.35
CA GLU A 351 -0.42 6.73 -13.39
C GLU A 351 1.06 6.31 -13.45
N ARG A 352 1.98 7.27 -13.61
CA ARG A 352 3.40 7.04 -13.79
C ARG A 352 4.25 7.83 -12.79
N PRO A 353 4.14 7.57 -11.48
CA PRO A 353 4.96 8.26 -10.51
C PRO A 353 6.46 8.05 -10.79
N VAL A 354 7.24 9.13 -10.62
CA VAL A 354 8.70 9.14 -10.77
C VAL A 354 9.35 8.43 -9.60
N ALA A 355 8.87 8.75 -8.40
CA ALA A 355 9.29 8.10 -7.16
C ALA A 355 8.08 7.82 -6.27
N ALA A 356 8.24 6.91 -5.33
CA ALA A 356 7.19 6.59 -4.37
C ALA A 356 7.77 5.94 -3.12
N GLY A 357 7.07 6.10 -2.01
CA GLY A 357 7.48 5.50 -0.75
C GLY A 357 6.42 5.62 0.33
N GLY A 358 6.78 5.26 1.54
CA GLY A 358 5.92 5.37 2.71
C GLY A 358 6.32 4.43 3.84
N ARG A 359 5.55 4.48 4.92
CA ARG A 359 5.70 3.71 6.15
C ARG A 359 4.92 2.41 6.11
N TYR A 360 5.53 1.35 6.61
CA TYR A 360 4.97 -0.01 6.61
C TYR A 360 5.39 -0.80 7.85
N ASP A 361 5.18 -0.22 9.04
CA ASP A 361 5.59 -0.78 10.34
C ASP A 361 4.98 -2.16 10.62
N GLY A 362 3.82 -2.47 10.05
CA GLY A 362 3.17 -3.76 10.17
C GLY A 362 3.76 -4.86 9.29
N LEU A 363 4.57 -4.54 8.28
CA LEU A 363 5.15 -5.55 7.38
C LEU A 363 6.12 -6.50 8.10
N PRO A 364 7.07 -6.04 8.95
CA PRO A 364 7.94 -6.93 9.70
C PRO A 364 7.18 -7.97 10.52
N ALA A 365 6.12 -7.58 11.22
CA ALA A 365 5.29 -8.51 12.00
C ALA A 365 4.60 -9.56 11.10
N ARG A 366 4.11 -9.16 9.93
CA ARG A 366 3.51 -10.08 8.94
C ARG A 366 4.53 -11.04 8.32
N LEU A 367 5.81 -10.69 8.38
CA LEU A 367 6.95 -11.53 7.97
C LEU A 367 7.51 -12.38 9.12
N GLY A 368 6.86 -12.37 10.30
CA GLY A 368 7.21 -13.21 11.45
C GLY A 368 8.11 -12.53 12.50
N SER A 369 8.29 -11.21 12.44
CA SER A 369 8.99 -10.49 13.51
C SER A 369 8.14 -10.38 14.77
N GLU A 370 8.75 -10.72 15.91
CA GLU A 370 8.13 -10.54 17.23
C GLU A 370 8.34 -9.11 17.77
N THR A 371 9.30 -8.39 17.21
CA THR A 371 9.64 -7.02 17.65
C THR A 371 8.94 -5.99 16.77
N LYS A 372 8.43 -4.92 17.39
CA LYS A 372 7.94 -3.76 16.67
C LYS A 372 9.13 -2.96 16.16
N THR A 373 9.28 -2.89 14.86
CA THR A 373 10.33 -2.11 14.19
C THR A 373 9.67 -1.13 13.26
N GLY A 374 9.95 0.17 13.41
CA GLY A 374 9.51 1.16 12.44
C GLY A 374 10.15 0.89 11.08
N ALA A 375 9.36 0.91 10.03
CA ALA A 375 9.82 0.62 8.67
C ALA A 375 9.29 1.66 7.67
N VAL A 376 10.22 2.33 6.97
CA VAL A 376 9.90 3.33 5.94
C VAL A 376 10.89 3.22 4.80
N GLY A 377 10.42 3.39 3.58
CA GLY A 377 11.30 3.30 2.42
C GLY A 377 10.79 4.06 1.21
N CYS A 378 11.65 4.17 0.21
CA CYS A 378 11.30 4.80 -1.05
C CYS A 378 12.01 4.14 -2.23
N MET A 379 11.43 4.32 -3.42
CA MET A 379 12.04 3.98 -4.69
C MET A 379 11.94 5.14 -5.68
N VAL A 380 12.92 5.24 -6.57
CA VAL A 380 12.88 6.08 -7.77
C VAL A 380 12.92 5.18 -9.01
N ARG A 381 12.21 5.59 -10.05
CA ARG A 381 12.24 5.02 -11.39
C ARG A 381 13.16 5.88 -12.27
N PRO A 382 14.45 5.52 -12.47
CA PRO A 382 15.40 6.37 -13.18
C PRO A 382 14.96 6.78 -14.57
N ALA A 383 14.36 5.87 -15.35
CA ALA A 383 13.86 6.20 -16.68
C ALA A 383 12.70 7.22 -16.67
N ARG A 384 11.96 7.31 -15.57
CA ARG A 384 10.90 8.33 -15.40
C ARG A 384 11.45 9.63 -14.83
N ALA A 385 12.48 9.57 -13.99
CA ALA A 385 13.16 10.74 -13.45
C ALA A 385 13.90 11.51 -14.55
N TYR A 386 14.53 10.80 -15.47
CA TYR A 386 15.29 11.40 -16.55
C TYR A 386 14.40 12.17 -17.53
N ALA A 387 14.63 13.49 -17.61
CA ALA A 387 13.89 14.40 -18.51
C ALA A 387 14.41 14.41 -19.95
N GLY A 388 15.67 14.01 -20.20
CA GLY A 388 16.28 14.01 -21.52
C GLY A 388 15.85 12.83 -22.42
N GLY A 389 15.78 13.10 -23.72
CA GLY A 389 15.32 12.15 -24.74
C GLY A 389 13.81 12.25 -24.92
N GLY A 390 13.37 12.69 -26.11
CA GLY A 390 11.95 12.82 -26.45
C GLY A 390 11.18 11.52 -26.17
N GLU A 391 9.93 11.68 -25.76
CA GLU A 391 8.95 10.60 -25.58
C GLU A 391 8.69 9.86 -26.89
#